data_c5dc5764127a2ebb45d98be402880cf2
#
_entry.id   c5dc5764127a2ebb45d98be402880cf2
#
_cell.length_a   1.000
_cell.length_b   1.000
_cell.length_c   1.000
_cell.angle_alpha   90.00
_cell.angle_beta   90.00
_cell.angle_gamma   90.00
#
_symmetry.space_group_name_H-M   'P 1'
#
loop_
_entity.id
_entity.type
_entity.pdbx_description
1 polymer ?
#
loop_
_entity_poly.entity_id
_entity_poly.type
_entity_poly.pdbx_seq_one_letter_code
_entity_poly.pdbx_strand_id
1 'polypeptide(L)'
;MKFIVKHEINGRLRIHVVQKRMTYTEADTLSWFLSNQKNVTDVKVYERTADAVICYVGDKEEILNLLKQFSYENAILPEHVAAGSGRELNAVYQEKLVMKTVLHYGSKLFLPMPVRAVITSVKSVKYIWHGIRCLMHGKIEVPVLDATAISVSVFRRDYATAGSVMFLLGIGEIIEEWTHKKSVGDLARSMSLNVNKVWLKRNEQEILVKSSDIEPGDHVVIRMGNVIPF
;
A
#
# COMPACT_ATOMS: atom_id res chain seq x y z
N MET A 1 22.63 -7.35 12.77
CA MET A 1 22.58 -6.43 11.62
C MET A 1 23.67 -5.35 11.73
N LYS A 2 24.30 -4.89 10.62
CA LYS A 2 25.27 -3.76 10.62
C LYS A 2 24.52 -2.46 10.34
N PHE A 3 24.70 -1.45 11.18
CA PHE A 3 24.05 -0.16 11.04
C PHE A 3 24.93 0.99 11.57
N ILE A 4 24.61 2.22 11.18
CA ILE A 4 25.27 3.45 11.63
C ILE A 4 24.17 4.37 12.18
N VAL A 5 24.40 4.98 13.33
CA VAL A 5 23.51 5.99 13.88
C VAL A 5 23.74 7.30 13.14
N LYS A 6 22.73 7.80 12.42
CA LYS A 6 22.79 9.06 11.67
C LYS A 6 22.39 10.27 12.51
N HIS A 7 21.38 10.09 13.33
CA HIS A 7 20.85 11.18 14.15
C HIS A 7 20.20 10.62 15.41
N GLU A 8 20.35 11.33 16.50
CA GLU A 8 19.87 10.96 17.81
C GLU A 8 19.26 12.18 18.52
N ILE A 9 18.08 12.00 19.07
CA ILE A 9 17.40 12.92 19.98
C ILE A 9 16.80 12.07 21.09
N ASN A 10 16.59 12.64 22.27
CA ASN A 10 15.96 11.92 23.38
C ASN A 10 14.61 11.32 22.94
N GLY A 11 14.48 9.99 23.08
CA GLY A 11 13.27 9.24 22.66
C GLY A 11 13.16 8.97 21.15
N ARG A 12 14.15 9.38 20.32
CA ARG A 12 14.12 9.14 18.87
C ARG A 12 15.51 8.89 18.29
N LEU A 13 15.66 7.78 17.61
CA LEU A 13 16.88 7.33 16.97
C LEU A 13 16.68 7.17 15.46
N ARG A 14 17.59 7.73 14.66
CA ARG A 14 17.66 7.46 13.22
C ARG A 14 18.92 6.67 12.91
N ILE A 15 18.74 5.49 12.36
CA ILE A 15 19.80 4.59 11.95
C ILE A 15 19.83 4.43 10.43
N HIS A 16 21.00 4.13 9.90
CA HIS A 16 21.20 3.69 8.53
C HIS A 16 21.73 2.26 8.54
N VAL A 17 21.01 1.35 7.89
CA VAL A 17 21.46 -0.02 7.71
C VAL A 17 22.50 -0.04 6.60
N VAL A 18 23.65 -0.71 6.85
CA VAL A 18 24.79 -0.71 5.91
C VAL A 18 24.48 -1.61 4.71
N GLN A 19 23.58 -1.10 3.86
CA GLN A 19 23.24 -1.70 2.56
C GLN A 19 22.75 -0.60 1.61
N LYS A 20 22.93 -0.82 0.30
CA LYS A 20 22.57 0.21 -0.70
C LYS A 20 21.06 0.46 -0.76
N ARG A 21 20.25 -0.56 -0.55
CA ARG A 21 18.79 -0.51 -0.66
C ARG A 21 18.20 -1.69 0.12
N MET A 22 17.09 -1.49 0.76
CA MET A 22 16.29 -2.56 1.35
C MET A 22 15.25 -3.05 0.35
N THR A 23 14.97 -4.34 0.34
CA THR A 23 13.76 -4.87 -0.28
C THR A 23 12.54 -4.47 0.55
N TYR A 24 11.35 -4.53 -0.04
CA TYR A 24 10.11 -4.25 0.70
C TYR A 24 9.92 -5.22 1.87
N THR A 25 10.23 -6.50 1.64
CA THR A 25 10.18 -7.56 2.67
C THR A 25 11.13 -7.28 3.82
N GLU A 26 12.39 -6.91 3.55
CA GLU A 26 13.35 -6.55 4.60
C GLU A 26 12.88 -5.33 5.41
N ALA A 27 12.35 -4.30 4.74
CA ALA A 27 11.84 -3.11 5.40
C ALA A 27 10.63 -3.44 6.29
N ASP A 28 9.75 -4.33 5.86
CA ASP A 28 8.58 -4.77 6.61
C ASP A 28 8.99 -5.66 7.79
N THR A 29 9.94 -6.57 7.58
CA THR A 29 10.49 -7.42 8.65
C THR A 29 11.13 -6.58 9.74
N LEU A 30 11.95 -5.61 9.37
CA LEU A 30 12.59 -4.70 10.34
C LEU A 30 11.55 -3.85 11.08
N SER A 31 10.56 -3.31 10.34
CA SER A 31 9.48 -2.51 10.91
C SER A 31 8.65 -3.33 11.90
N TRP A 32 8.26 -4.56 11.52
CA TRP A 32 7.50 -5.46 12.39
C TRP A 32 8.28 -5.88 13.63
N PHE A 33 9.53 -6.30 13.45
CA PHE A 33 10.39 -6.69 14.57
C PHE A 33 10.51 -5.58 15.61
N LEU A 34 10.78 -4.36 15.17
CA LEU A 34 10.93 -3.21 16.08
C LEU A 34 9.61 -2.79 16.72
N SER A 35 8.50 -2.81 15.97
CA SER A 35 7.19 -2.44 16.51
C SER A 35 6.66 -3.40 17.58
N ASN A 36 7.16 -4.63 17.61
CA ASN A 36 6.80 -5.63 18.63
C ASN A 36 7.64 -5.50 19.92
N GLN A 37 8.60 -4.59 19.98
CA GLN A 37 9.39 -4.38 21.20
C GLN A 37 8.63 -3.49 22.20
N LYS A 38 8.67 -3.84 23.48
CA LYS A 38 7.93 -3.14 24.54
C LYS A 38 8.30 -1.66 24.69
N ASN A 39 9.55 -1.33 24.39
CA ASN A 39 10.12 0.01 24.57
C ASN A 39 10.04 0.88 23.31
N VAL A 40 9.44 0.39 22.23
CA VAL A 40 9.30 1.10 20.95
C VAL A 40 7.86 1.58 20.79
N THR A 41 7.70 2.89 20.53
CA THR A 41 6.38 3.54 20.38
C THR A 41 5.99 3.74 18.92
N ASP A 42 6.95 4.05 18.03
CA ASP A 42 6.70 4.22 16.60
C ASP A 42 7.96 3.85 15.80
N VAL A 43 7.76 3.26 14.63
CA VAL A 43 8.84 2.87 13.71
C VAL A 43 8.50 3.26 12.28
N LYS A 44 9.43 3.94 11.62
CA LYS A 44 9.34 4.26 10.20
C LYS A 44 10.61 3.80 9.48
N VAL A 45 10.46 2.82 8.60
CA VAL A 45 11.57 2.29 7.79
C VAL A 45 11.45 2.82 6.36
N TYR A 46 12.54 3.35 5.83
CA TYR A 46 12.65 3.92 4.50
C TYR A 46 13.52 3.00 3.63
N GLU A 47 12.88 2.18 2.81
CA GLU A 47 13.53 1.15 1.99
C GLU A 47 14.51 1.72 0.97
N ARG A 48 14.22 2.91 0.42
CA ARG A 48 15.09 3.55 -0.61
C ARG A 48 16.42 4.03 -0.07
N THR A 49 16.43 4.53 1.17
CA THR A 49 17.61 5.08 1.82
C THR A 49 18.23 4.13 2.82
N ALA A 50 17.61 2.96 3.03
CA ALA A 50 17.96 1.99 4.07
C ALA A 50 18.07 2.63 5.48
N ASP A 51 17.24 3.66 5.74
CA ASP A 51 17.16 4.33 7.04
C ASP A 51 15.96 3.82 7.83
N ALA A 52 16.11 3.73 9.15
CA ALA A 52 14.98 3.52 10.05
C ALA A 52 14.96 4.61 11.12
N VAL A 53 13.76 5.14 11.38
CA VAL A 53 13.48 6.08 12.47
C VAL A 53 12.69 5.33 13.52
N ILE A 54 13.21 5.29 14.74
CA ILE A 54 12.68 4.53 15.87
C ILE A 54 12.39 5.53 16.98
N CYS A 55 11.12 5.61 17.40
CA CYS A 55 10.73 6.34 18.59
C CYS A 55 10.62 5.34 19.74
N TYR A 56 11.24 5.63 20.86
CA TYR A 56 11.33 4.71 22.00
C TYR A 56 11.20 5.44 23.34
N VAL A 57 10.84 4.66 24.36
CA VAL A 57 10.79 5.10 25.77
C VAL A 57 11.74 4.22 26.57
N GLY A 58 12.61 4.84 27.35
CA GLY A 58 13.60 4.11 28.18
C GLY A 58 15.01 4.23 27.64
N ASP A 59 15.84 3.19 27.83
CA ASP A 59 17.25 3.24 27.52
C ASP A 59 17.54 2.96 26.03
N LYS A 60 18.35 3.84 25.45
CA LYS A 60 18.84 3.72 24.08
C LYS A 60 19.68 2.46 23.87
N GLU A 61 20.48 2.08 24.85
CA GLU A 61 21.42 0.97 24.71
C GLU A 61 20.66 -0.35 24.49
N GLU A 62 19.47 -0.52 25.07
CA GLU A 62 18.61 -1.66 24.82
C GLU A 62 18.23 -1.76 23.34
N ILE A 63 17.81 -0.65 22.73
CA ILE A 63 17.46 -0.60 21.31
C ILE A 63 18.65 -0.91 20.41
N LEU A 64 19.82 -0.36 20.73
CA LEU A 64 21.05 -0.64 19.98
C LEU A 64 21.47 -2.12 20.08
N ASN A 65 21.31 -2.74 21.23
CA ASN A 65 21.60 -4.17 21.43
C ASN A 65 20.62 -5.06 20.68
N LEU A 66 19.33 -4.73 20.70
CA LEU A 66 18.32 -5.41 19.89
C LEU A 66 18.65 -5.35 18.39
N LEU A 67 19.04 -4.19 17.90
CA LEU A 67 19.43 -4.00 16.50
C LEU A 67 20.70 -4.79 16.12
N LYS A 68 21.67 -4.91 17.02
CA LYS A 68 22.90 -5.71 16.80
C LYS A 68 22.55 -7.21 16.68
N GLN A 69 21.63 -7.70 17.50
CA GLN A 69 21.20 -9.10 17.50
C GLN A 69 20.25 -9.44 16.35
N PHE A 70 19.59 -8.45 15.76
CA PHE A 70 18.66 -8.65 14.67
C PHE A 70 19.34 -9.23 13.43
N SER A 71 18.73 -10.29 12.87
CA SER A 71 19.07 -10.86 11.55
C SER A 71 17.81 -11.13 10.75
N TYR A 72 17.83 -10.78 9.48
CA TYR A 72 16.70 -11.03 8.56
C TYR A 72 16.42 -12.52 8.36
N GLU A 73 17.44 -13.38 8.49
CA GLU A 73 17.30 -14.84 8.32
C GLU A 73 16.51 -15.49 9.44
N ASN A 74 16.61 -14.92 10.65
CA ASN A 74 15.95 -15.46 11.85
C ASN A 74 14.58 -14.81 12.14
N ALA A 75 14.27 -13.70 11.46
CA ALA A 75 13.04 -12.98 11.64
C ALA A 75 12.00 -13.46 10.61
N ILE A 76 11.15 -14.40 11.03
CA ILE A 76 10.02 -14.86 10.19
C ILE A 76 8.92 -13.81 10.25
N LEU A 77 8.67 -13.17 9.11
CA LEU A 77 7.57 -12.22 8.96
C LEU A 77 6.25 -13.00 8.82
N PRO A 78 5.26 -12.80 9.69
CA PRO A 78 3.95 -13.44 9.52
C PRO A 78 3.32 -13.05 8.18
N GLU A 79 2.67 -14.00 7.51
CA GLU A 79 2.06 -13.77 6.19
C GLU A 79 1.07 -12.59 6.15
N HIS A 80 0.31 -12.40 7.22
CA HIS A 80 -0.64 -11.30 7.34
C HIS A 80 0.02 -9.91 7.39
N VAL A 81 1.27 -9.82 7.84
CA VAL A 81 2.05 -8.56 7.87
C VAL A 81 2.65 -8.31 6.49
N ALA A 82 3.21 -9.33 5.84
CA ALA A 82 3.76 -9.23 4.49
C ALA A 82 2.70 -8.83 3.47
N ALA A 83 1.53 -9.47 3.51
CA ALA A 83 0.41 -9.15 2.61
C ALA A 83 -0.19 -7.75 2.84
N GLY A 84 -0.02 -7.19 4.05
CA GLY A 84 -0.67 -5.95 4.47
C GLY A 84 0.20 -4.71 4.44
N SER A 85 1.50 -4.77 4.12
CA SER A 85 2.40 -3.61 4.23
C SER A 85 2.02 -2.45 3.30
N GLY A 86 1.40 -2.75 2.17
CA GLY A 86 0.99 -1.78 1.16
C GLY A 86 2.15 -1.03 0.47
N ARG A 87 3.41 -1.29 0.85
CA ARG A 87 4.59 -0.62 0.29
C ARG A 87 4.77 -0.96 -1.18
N GLU A 88 4.71 -2.24 -1.52
CA GLU A 88 4.81 -2.72 -2.90
C GLU A 88 3.64 -2.18 -3.73
N LEU A 89 2.41 -2.24 -3.19
CA LEU A 89 1.24 -1.67 -3.82
C LEU A 89 1.44 -0.19 -4.15
N ASN A 90 1.85 0.61 -3.16
CA ASN A 90 2.08 2.04 -3.35
C ASN A 90 3.17 2.31 -4.42
N ALA A 91 4.26 1.55 -4.42
CA ALA A 91 5.34 1.71 -5.39
C ALA A 91 4.86 1.41 -6.83
N VAL A 92 4.11 0.33 -7.02
CA VAL A 92 3.56 -0.06 -8.33
C VAL A 92 2.62 1.02 -8.89
N TYR A 93 1.72 1.56 -8.04
CA TYR A 93 0.79 2.60 -8.51
C TYR A 93 1.47 3.95 -8.72
N GLN A 94 2.44 4.33 -7.90
CA GLN A 94 3.28 5.52 -8.15
C GLN A 94 4.03 5.40 -9.47
N GLU A 95 4.61 4.24 -9.77
CA GLU A 95 5.29 4.00 -11.05
C GLU A 95 4.33 4.11 -12.23
N LYS A 96 3.12 3.51 -12.15
CA LYS A 96 2.08 3.63 -13.18
C LYS A 96 1.69 5.10 -13.42
N LEU A 97 1.49 5.89 -12.36
CA LEU A 97 1.16 7.32 -12.46
C LEU A 97 2.29 8.12 -13.12
N VAL A 98 3.53 7.92 -12.68
CA VAL A 98 4.70 8.60 -13.25
C VAL A 98 4.85 8.22 -14.72
N MET A 99 4.80 6.93 -15.05
CA MET A 99 4.91 6.45 -16.43
C MET A 99 3.83 7.06 -17.33
N LYS A 100 2.57 7.07 -16.90
CA LYS A 100 1.47 7.67 -17.66
C LYS A 100 1.67 9.17 -17.88
N THR A 101 2.15 9.88 -16.86
CA THR A 101 2.43 11.31 -16.92
C THR A 101 3.60 11.59 -17.88
N VAL A 102 4.69 10.87 -17.74
CA VAL A 102 5.86 11.01 -18.62
C VAL A 102 5.51 10.71 -20.09
N LEU A 103 4.74 9.64 -20.33
CA LEU A 103 4.28 9.31 -21.68
C LEU A 103 3.35 10.38 -22.27
N HIS A 104 2.44 10.96 -21.46
CA HIS A 104 1.55 12.03 -21.94
C HIS A 104 2.32 13.29 -22.33
N TYR A 105 3.14 13.81 -21.43
CA TYR A 105 3.92 15.04 -21.70
C TYR A 105 5.05 14.78 -22.69
N GLY A 106 5.71 13.63 -22.65
CA GLY A 106 6.70 13.23 -23.63
C GLY A 106 6.12 13.12 -25.03
N SER A 107 4.93 12.51 -25.18
CA SER A 107 4.27 12.47 -26.49
C SER A 107 3.89 13.86 -27.01
N LYS A 108 3.54 14.78 -26.09
CA LYS A 108 3.22 16.18 -26.45
C LYS A 108 4.45 16.97 -26.93
N LEU A 109 5.63 16.64 -26.39
CA LEU A 109 6.89 17.33 -26.71
C LEU A 109 7.58 16.75 -27.95
N PHE A 110 7.62 15.42 -28.07
CA PHE A 110 8.44 14.74 -29.08
C PHE A 110 7.67 14.30 -30.34
N LEU A 111 6.35 14.12 -30.27
CA LEU A 111 5.59 13.65 -31.42
C LEU A 111 4.97 14.81 -32.23
N PRO A 112 5.10 14.78 -33.57
CA PRO A 112 4.45 15.74 -34.43
C PRO A 112 2.92 15.62 -34.39
N MET A 113 2.23 16.71 -34.65
CA MET A 113 0.77 16.81 -34.57
C MET A 113 0.01 15.69 -35.29
N PRO A 114 0.33 15.27 -36.54
CA PRO A 114 -0.44 14.23 -37.21
C PRO A 114 -0.33 12.86 -36.52
N VAL A 115 0.83 12.54 -36.00
CA VAL A 115 1.03 11.27 -35.27
C VAL A 115 0.22 11.26 -33.97
N ARG A 116 0.20 12.40 -33.27
CA ARG A 116 -0.62 12.55 -32.04
C ARG A 116 -2.10 12.43 -32.36
N ALA A 117 -2.57 13.00 -33.47
CA ALA A 117 -3.95 12.90 -33.91
C ALA A 117 -4.37 11.41 -34.10
N VAL A 118 -3.54 10.64 -34.80
CA VAL A 118 -3.80 9.20 -35.01
C VAL A 118 -3.84 8.44 -33.69
N ILE A 119 -2.84 8.64 -32.82
CA ILE A 119 -2.79 7.96 -31.53
C ILE A 119 -3.99 8.32 -30.66
N THR A 120 -4.39 9.60 -30.63
CA THR A 120 -5.55 10.08 -29.87
C THR A 120 -6.83 9.48 -30.42
N SER A 121 -7.00 9.44 -31.76
CA SER A 121 -8.18 8.83 -32.39
C SER A 121 -8.28 7.32 -32.10
N VAL A 122 -7.19 6.59 -32.16
CA VAL A 122 -7.18 5.16 -31.82
C VAL A 122 -7.54 4.93 -30.34
N LYS A 123 -6.95 5.72 -29.44
CA LYS A 123 -7.25 5.62 -28.01
C LYS A 123 -8.69 6.01 -27.68
N SER A 124 -9.30 6.94 -28.39
CA SER A 124 -10.68 7.39 -28.16
C SER A 124 -11.70 6.29 -28.40
N VAL A 125 -11.41 5.34 -29.29
CA VAL A 125 -12.31 4.22 -29.62
C VAL A 125 -12.67 3.41 -28.35
N LYS A 126 -11.70 3.17 -27.46
CA LYS A 126 -11.95 2.46 -26.19
C LYS A 126 -13.02 3.16 -25.34
N TYR A 127 -12.87 4.47 -25.15
CA TYR A 127 -13.77 5.27 -24.31
C TYR A 127 -15.16 5.43 -24.97
N ILE A 128 -15.20 5.67 -26.27
CA ILE A 128 -16.46 5.77 -27.03
C ILE A 128 -17.21 4.44 -26.97
N TRP A 129 -16.53 3.31 -27.18
CA TRP A 129 -17.14 1.98 -27.09
C TRP A 129 -17.70 1.70 -25.69
N HIS A 130 -16.97 2.10 -24.65
CA HIS A 130 -17.42 1.94 -23.27
C HIS A 130 -18.69 2.73 -22.98
N GLY A 131 -18.76 3.99 -23.44
CA GLY A 131 -19.96 4.81 -23.32
C GLY A 131 -21.15 4.25 -24.09
N ILE A 132 -20.94 3.79 -25.34
CA ILE A 132 -21.99 3.16 -26.15
C ILE A 132 -22.52 1.90 -25.46
N ARG A 133 -21.63 1.06 -24.93
CA ARG A 133 -22.02 -0.16 -24.22
C ARG A 133 -22.86 0.15 -22.98
N CYS A 134 -22.48 1.18 -22.21
CA CYS A 134 -23.25 1.64 -21.06
C CYS A 134 -24.66 2.07 -21.47
N LEU A 135 -24.77 2.85 -22.55
CA LEU A 135 -26.06 3.31 -23.09
C LEU A 135 -26.93 2.17 -23.59
N MET A 136 -26.34 1.16 -24.23
CA MET A 136 -27.06 -0.05 -24.69
C MET A 136 -27.67 -0.85 -23.54
N HIS A 137 -27.11 -0.77 -22.34
CA HIS A 137 -27.67 -1.40 -21.13
C HIS A 137 -28.72 -0.49 -20.44
N GLY A 138 -29.13 0.60 -21.06
CA GLY A 138 -30.12 1.54 -20.52
C GLY A 138 -29.64 2.36 -19.33
N LYS A 139 -28.34 2.44 -19.10
CA LYS A 139 -27.73 3.18 -17.99
C LYS A 139 -27.06 4.45 -18.49
N ILE A 140 -27.41 5.59 -17.88
CA ILE A 140 -26.75 6.87 -18.14
C ILE A 140 -25.80 7.11 -16.96
N GLU A 141 -24.57 6.69 -17.15
CA GLU A 141 -23.48 6.81 -16.14
C GLU A 141 -22.33 7.65 -16.68
N VAL A 142 -21.34 7.93 -15.85
CA VAL A 142 -20.13 8.74 -16.19
C VAL A 142 -19.48 8.34 -17.53
N PRO A 143 -19.33 7.04 -17.90
CA PRO A 143 -18.75 6.65 -19.18
C PRO A 143 -19.48 7.21 -20.42
N VAL A 144 -20.79 7.51 -20.34
CA VAL A 144 -21.54 8.13 -21.44
C VAL A 144 -21.14 9.59 -21.60
N LEU A 145 -20.96 10.29 -20.50
CA LEU A 145 -20.49 11.69 -20.51
C LEU A 145 -19.07 11.78 -21.08
N ASP A 146 -18.17 10.89 -20.65
CA ASP A 146 -16.80 10.83 -21.13
C ASP A 146 -16.73 10.54 -22.62
N ALA A 147 -17.51 9.57 -23.08
CA ALA A 147 -17.59 9.22 -24.49
C ALA A 147 -18.11 10.38 -25.34
N THR A 148 -19.11 11.12 -24.87
CA THR A 148 -19.64 12.32 -25.59
C THR A 148 -18.59 13.43 -25.65
N ALA A 149 -17.93 13.76 -24.53
CA ALA A 149 -16.89 14.79 -24.49
C ALA A 149 -15.72 14.47 -25.43
N ILE A 150 -15.25 13.22 -25.41
CA ILE A 150 -14.17 12.74 -26.28
C ILE A 150 -14.60 12.75 -27.75
N SER A 151 -15.83 12.23 -28.06
CA SER A 151 -16.34 12.19 -29.41
C SER A 151 -16.47 13.59 -30.03
N VAL A 152 -17.03 14.57 -29.31
CA VAL A 152 -17.14 15.96 -29.75
C VAL A 152 -15.77 16.56 -29.99
N SER A 153 -14.79 16.33 -29.08
CA SER A 153 -13.43 16.86 -29.25
C SER A 153 -12.74 16.28 -30.49
N VAL A 154 -12.85 14.98 -30.72
CA VAL A 154 -12.29 14.30 -31.89
C VAL A 154 -12.96 14.78 -33.17
N PHE A 155 -14.30 14.92 -33.18
CA PHE A 155 -15.06 15.42 -34.33
C PHE A 155 -14.65 16.86 -34.70
N ARG A 156 -14.39 17.71 -33.72
CA ARG A 156 -13.88 19.07 -33.89
C ARG A 156 -12.39 19.13 -34.26
N ARG A 157 -11.73 17.99 -34.38
CA ARG A 157 -10.27 17.85 -34.59
C ARG A 157 -9.42 18.47 -33.48
N ASP A 158 -10.00 18.68 -32.30
CA ASP A 158 -9.28 19.12 -31.11
C ASP A 158 -8.70 17.93 -30.37
N TYR A 159 -7.66 17.35 -30.97
CA TYR A 159 -6.97 16.19 -30.41
C TYR A 159 -6.20 16.52 -29.13
N ALA A 160 -5.89 17.80 -28.89
CA ALA A 160 -5.22 18.23 -27.66
C ALA A 160 -6.16 18.10 -26.45
N THR A 161 -7.39 18.61 -26.60
CA THR A 161 -8.43 18.46 -25.57
C THR A 161 -8.82 17.00 -25.37
N ALA A 162 -9.10 16.26 -26.44
CA ALA A 162 -9.41 14.83 -26.36
C ALA A 162 -8.30 14.04 -25.63
N GLY A 163 -7.04 14.30 -25.95
CA GLY A 163 -5.89 13.67 -25.31
C GLY A 163 -5.75 14.02 -23.82
N SER A 164 -6.02 15.27 -23.45
CA SER A 164 -6.00 15.73 -22.06
C SER A 164 -7.13 15.11 -21.23
N VAL A 165 -8.34 15.05 -21.78
CA VAL A 165 -9.48 14.38 -21.12
C VAL A 165 -9.17 12.90 -20.88
N MET A 166 -8.73 12.16 -21.91
CA MET A 166 -8.36 10.75 -21.76
C MET A 166 -7.20 10.53 -20.80
N PHE A 167 -6.27 11.47 -20.71
CA PHE A 167 -5.19 11.43 -19.72
C PHE A 167 -5.73 11.55 -18.30
N LEU A 168 -6.59 12.55 -18.03
CA LEU A 168 -7.19 12.76 -16.72
C LEU A 168 -8.05 11.56 -16.29
N LEU A 169 -8.90 11.06 -17.19
CA LEU A 169 -9.70 9.85 -16.93
C LEU A 169 -8.82 8.68 -16.55
N GLY A 170 -7.76 8.44 -17.28
CA GLY A 170 -6.90 7.34 -16.97
C GLY A 170 -6.00 7.55 -15.74
N ILE A 171 -5.74 8.77 -15.29
CA ILE A 171 -5.18 9.03 -13.95
C ILE A 171 -6.23 8.68 -12.89
N GLY A 172 -7.49 9.07 -13.09
CA GLY A 172 -8.61 8.74 -12.21
C GLY A 172 -8.76 7.22 -12.03
N GLU A 173 -8.78 6.45 -13.12
CA GLU A 173 -8.84 4.97 -13.08
C GLU A 173 -7.71 4.36 -12.22
N ILE A 174 -6.47 4.86 -12.35
CA ILE A 174 -5.33 4.37 -11.58
C ILE A 174 -5.49 4.69 -10.09
N ILE A 175 -5.93 5.92 -9.76
CA ILE A 175 -6.13 6.35 -8.36
C ILE A 175 -7.29 5.57 -7.73
N GLU A 176 -8.37 5.36 -8.45
CA GLU A 176 -9.53 4.58 -7.99
C GLU A 176 -9.13 3.13 -7.68
N GLU A 177 -8.45 2.47 -8.62
CA GLU A 177 -7.96 1.10 -8.41
C GLU A 177 -7.00 1.01 -7.22
N TRP A 178 -6.09 1.98 -7.09
CA TRP A 178 -5.16 2.06 -5.96
C TRP A 178 -5.90 2.23 -4.64
N THR A 179 -6.81 3.19 -4.57
CA THR A 179 -7.59 3.47 -3.36
C THR A 179 -8.43 2.28 -2.94
N HIS A 180 -9.10 1.62 -3.92
CA HIS A 180 -9.86 0.41 -3.65
C HIS A 180 -9.00 -0.71 -3.06
N LYS A 181 -7.88 -1.04 -3.71
CA LYS A 181 -6.97 -2.09 -3.22
C LYS A 181 -6.37 -1.76 -1.86
N LYS A 182 -6.02 -0.51 -1.63
CA LYS A 182 -5.50 -0.04 -0.34
C LYS A 182 -6.56 -0.15 0.75
N SER A 183 -7.79 0.29 0.49
CA SER A 183 -8.89 0.21 1.46
C SER A 183 -9.21 -1.22 1.84
N VAL A 184 -9.25 -2.15 0.87
CA VAL A 184 -9.45 -3.59 1.13
C VAL A 184 -8.30 -4.15 1.98
N GLY A 185 -7.06 -3.78 1.68
CA GLY A 185 -5.89 -4.20 2.47
C GLY A 185 -5.90 -3.66 3.90
N ASP A 186 -6.25 -2.39 4.07
CA ASP A 186 -6.33 -1.76 5.39
C ASP A 186 -7.48 -2.34 6.23
N LEU A 187 -8.62 -2.66 5.59
CA LEU A 187 -9.74 -3.35 6.24
C LEU A 187 -9.34 -4.76 6.69
N ALA A 188 -8.72 -5.53 5.82
CA ALA A 188 -8.23 -6.88 6.15
C ALA A 188 -7.25 -6.84 7.33
N ARG A 189 -6.35 -5.85 7.37
CA ARG A 189 -5.43 -5.62 8.49
C ARG A 189 -6.18 -5.28 9.77
N SER A 190 -7.15 -4.37 9.73
CA SER A 190 -7.94 -4.00 10.90
C SER A 190 -8.70 -5.18 11.48
N MET A 191 -9.22 -6.05 10.62
CA MET A 191 -9.91 -7.26 11.03
C MET A 191 -8.95 -8.29 11.63
N SER A 192 -7.73 -8.44 11.09
CA SER A 192 -6.73 -9.37 11.62
C SER A 192 -6.13 -8.90 12.96
N LEU A 193 -5.99 -7.60 13.16
CA LEU A 193 -5.47 -7.05 14.43
C LEU A 193 -6.43 -7.21 15.61
N ASN A 194 -7.73 -7.36 15.37
CA ASN A 194 -8.72 -7.57 16.42
C ASN A 194 -8.74 -9.01 17.00
N VAL A 195 -7.96 -9.92 16.44
CA VAL A 195 -7.92 -11.33 16.86
C VAL A 195 -6.85 -11.60 17.92
N ASN A 196 -6.14 -10.59 18.41
CA ASN A 196 -5.08 -10.76 19.41
C ASN A 196 -5.55 -11.08 20.83
N LYS A 197 -6.87 -11.14 21.09
CA LYS A 197 -7.42 -11.46 22.41
C LYS A 197 -8.52 -12.49 22.27
N VAL A 198 -8.47 -13.50 23.10
CA VAL A 198 -9.39 -14.64 23.11
C VAL A 198 -9.94 -14.83 24.51
N TRP A 199 -11.20 -15.26 24.62
CA TRP A 199 -11.77 -15.62 25.89
C TRP A 199 -11.36 -17.05 26.27
N LEU A 200 -10.51 -17.17 27.30
CA LEU A 200 -10.10 -18.43 27.88
C LEU A 200 -11.07 -18.81 28.99
N LYS A 201 -11.63 -20.02 28.94
CA LYS A 201 -12.48 -20.55 30.00
C LYS A 201 -11.64 -21.35 30.98
N ARG A 202 -11.46 -20.82 32.19
CA ARG A 202 -10.74 -21.50 33.30
C ARG A 202 -11.62 -21.45 34.55
N ASN A 203 -11.93 -22.61 35.13
CA ASN A 203 -12.74 -22.71 36.38
C ASN A 203 -14.09 -21.98 36.31
N GLU A 204 -14.85 -22.13 35.20
CA GLU A 204 -16.13 -21.50 34.92
C GLU A 204 -16.09 -19.96 34.77
N GLN A 205 -14.92 -19.36 34.81
CA GLN A 205 -14.70 -17.94 34.50
C GLN A 205 -14.13 -17.74 33.11
N GLU A 206 -14.62 -16.74 32.40
CA GLU A 206 -14.09 -16.31 31.10
C GLU A 206 -13.10 -15.17 31.33
N ILE A 207 -11.83 -15.40 30.96
CA ILE A 207 -10.76 -14.42 31.11
C ILE A 207 -10.28 -14.02 29.73
N LEU A 208 -10.19 -12.72 29.44
CA LEU A 208 -9.68 -12.22 28.17
C LEU A 208 -8.15 -12.24 28.18
N VAL A 209 -7.55 -13.16 27.44
CA VAL A 209 -6.10 -13.35 27.32
C VAL A 209 -5.62 -13.04 25.90
N LYS A 210 -4.32 -12.82 25.75
CA LYS A 210 -3.74 -12.72 24.40
C LYS A 210 -3.73 -14.10 23.73
N SER A 211 -3.94 -14.15 22.41
CA SER A 211 -3.88 -15.42 21.66
C SER A 211 -2.50 -16.09 21.74
N SER A 212 -1.43 -15.33 21.98
CA SER A 212 -0.08 -15.82 22.21
C SER A 212 0.11 -16.57 23.55
N ASP A 213 -0.81 -16.39 24.47
CA ASP A 213 -0.71 -16.91 25.84
C ASP A 213 -1.55 -18.20 26.03
N ILE A 214 -2.09 -18.74 24.92
CA ILE A 214 -2.90 -19.96 24.90
C ILE A 214 -1.99 -21.17 24.67
N GLU A 215 -2.17 -22.20 25.49
CA GLU A 215 -1.46 -23.45 25.39
C GLU A 215 -2.34 -24.56 24.80
N PRO A 216 -1.74 -25.61 24.17
CA PRO A 216 -2.50 -26.76 23.69
C PRO A 216 -3.23 -27.45 24.85
N GLY A 217 -4.56 -27.52 24.76
CA GLY A 217 -5.43 -28.09 25.82
C GLY A 217 -6.29 -27.04 26.53
N ASP A 218 -6.07 -25.75 26.30
CA ASP A 218 -6.90 -24.68 26.84
C ASP A 218 -8.28 -24.63 26.14
N HIS A 219 -9.32 -24.33 26.91
CA HIS A 219 -10.68 -24.16 26.39
C HIS A 219 -10.95 -22.69 26.04
N VAL A 220 -11.16 -22.43 24.76
CA VAL A 220 -11.40 -21.09 24.23
C VAL A 220 -12.88 -20.90 23.90
N VAL A 221 -13.45 -19.76 24.31
CA VAL A 221 -14.83 -19.40 24.02
C VAL A 221 -14.86 -18.49 22.78
N ILE A 222 -15.43 -19.02 21.69
CA ILE A 222 -15.64 -18.27 20.44
C ILE A 222 -17.13 -17.97 20.33
N ARG A 223 -17.48 -16.69 20.25
CA ARG A 223 -18.85 -16.23 20.08
C ARG A 223 -19.15 -16.02 18.60
N MET A 224 -20.43 -16.12 18.25
CA MET A 224 -20.91 -15.88 16.88
C MET A 224 -20.45 -14.51 16.40
N GLY A 225 -19.79 -14.45 15.24
CA GLY A 225 -19.20 -13.24 14.68
C GLY A 225 -17.72 -13.01 14.99
N ASN A 226 -17.10 -13.84 15.83
CA ASN A 226 -15.67 -13.77 16.10
C ASN A 226 -14.88 -14.65 15.13
N VAL A 227 -13.69 -14.19 14.75
CA VAL A 227 -12.74 -14.95 13.93
C VAL A 227 -11.92 -15.87 14.84
N ILE A 228 -11.68 -17.10 14.39
CA ILE A 228 -10.80 -18.04 15.08
C ILE A 228 -9.34 -17.57 14.87
N PRO A 229 -8.58 -17.29 15.95
CA PRO A 229 -7.26 -16.64 15.86
C PRO A 229 -6.08 -17.57 15.55
N PHE A 230 -6.31 -18.84 15.26
CA PHE A 230 -5.30 -19.88 14.99
C PHE A 230 -5.81 -20.91 14.01
#